data_da2f672c3221b6a84486d8f8cf8b181b
#
_entry.id   da2f672c3221b6a84486d8f8cf8b181b
#
_cell.length_a   1.000
_cell.length_b   1.000
_cell.length_c   1.000
_cell.angle_alpha   90.00
_cell.angle_beta   90.00
_cell.angle_gamma   90.00
#
_symmetry.space_group_name_H-M   'P 1'
#
loop_
_entity.id
_entity.type
_entity.pdbx_description
1 polymer ?
#
loop_
_entity_poly.entity_id
_entity_poly.type
_entity_poly.pdbx_seq_one_letter_code
_entity_poly.pdbx_strand_id
1 'polypeptide(L)'
;MENREGLIWFDGEFVDWKSANIHILNHGLHYASSVFEGERSYSGKIFKVREHTERLFSSADALDLKIPFSIDQIIDASYESIKLNNLEDAYLRPIVWRGSEMGVSAPDAPVHCAIAVWEWPSYFTPEEILKGIKVTLSEWKRPSPETIPCKAKAAGLYMICTLAKQ
;
A
#
# COMPACT_ATOMS: atom_id res chain seq x y z
N MET A 1 11.61 10.47 0.07
CA MET A 1 10.15 10.38 0.24
C MET A 1 9.65 11.23 1.41
N GLU A 2 10.30 11.22 2.56
CA GLU A 2 9.88 11.94 3.78
C GLU A 2 9.78 13.48 3.63
N ASN A 3 10.59 14.07 2.78
CA ASN A 3 10.66 15.53 2.57
C ASN A 3 9.75 16.05 1.43
N ARG A 4 8.72 15.31 1.06
CA ARG A 4 7.72 15.81 0.11
C ARG A 4 6.78 16.80 0.80
N GLU A 5 6.19 17.65 0.00
CA GLU A 5 5.05 18.49 0.40
C GLU A 5 3.77 17.86 -0.12
N GLY A 6 2.65 18.19 0.47
CA GLY A 6 1.35 17.67 0.09
C GLY A 6 0.59 17.09 1.29
N LEU A 7 -0.49 16.40 0.98
CA LEU A 7 -1.40 15.82 1.96
C LEU A 7 -1.46 14.30 1.81
N ILE A 8 -1.54 13.62 2.94
CA ILE A 8 -1.85 12.20 3.05
C ILE A 8 -3.21 12.05 3.71
N TRP A 9 -4.10 11.25 3.12
CA TRP A 9 -5.29 10.82 3.83
C TRP A 9 -4.89 9.77 4.87
N PHE A 10 -5.24 10.01 6.15
CA PHE A 10 -4.84 9.19 7.28
C PHE A 10 -6.01 9.06 8.26
N ASP A 11 -6.53 7.86 8.44
CA ASP A 11 -7.64 7.53 9.36
C ASP A 11 -8.88 8.44 9.24
N GLY A 12 -9.23 8.84 8.01
CA GLY A 12 -10.42 9.65 7.74
C GLY A 12 -10.16 11.14 7.55
N GLU A 13 -8.94 11.62 7.80
CA GLU A 13 -8.57 13.02 7.68
C GLU A 13 -7.38 13.23 6.73
N PHE A 14 -7.26 14.44 6.17
CA PHE A 14 -6.09 14.84 5.42
C PHE A 14 -5.10 15.54 6.34
N VAL A 15 -3.88 15.00 6.42
CA VAL A 15 -2.80 15.54 7.23
C VAL A 15 -1.62 15.96 6.35
N ASP A 16 -0.81 16.89 6.82
CA ASP A 16 0.43 17.25 6.13
C ASP A 16 1.31 16.01 5.93
N TRP A 17 1.97 15.92 4.78
CA TRP A 17 2.86 14.80 4.43
C TRP A 17 3.83 14.42 5.54
N LYS A 18 4.43 15.43 6.17
CA LYS A 18 5.42 15.25 7.25
C LYS A 18 4.81 14.84 8.60
N SER A 19 3.50 14.99 8.73
CA SER A 19 2.76 14.65 9.96
C SER A 19 2.22 13.22 9.97
N ALA A 20 2.21 12.53 8.82
CA ALA A 20 1.77 11.14 8.70
C ALA A 20 2.83 10.18 9.27
N ASN A 21 2.93 10.13 10.61
CA ASN A 21 3.92 9.34 11.33
C ASN A 21 3.25 8.24 12.15
N ILE A 22 3.96 7.14 12.38
CA ILE A 22 3.53 6.06 13.26
C ILE A 22 4.51 5.88 14.43
N HIS A 23 4.00 5.40 15.56
CA HIS A 23 4.86 5.11 16.71
C HIS A 23 5.76 3.90 16.45
N ILE A 24 6.98 3.91 17.01
CA ILE A 24 7.95 2.81 16.84
C ILE A 24 7.41 1.46 17.31
N LEU A 25 6.56 1.43 18.35
CA LEU A 25 5.90 0.23 18.84
C LEU A 25 4.61 -0.06 18.06
N ASN A 26 4.69 -0.05 16.74
CA ASN A 26 3.58 -0.36 15.86
C ASN A 26 3.63 -1.83 15.45
N HIS A 27 2.55 -2.58 15.65
CA HIS A 27 2.48 -4.01 15.33
C HIS A 27 2.76 -4.30 13.86
N GLY A 28 2.26 -3.46 12.96
CA GLY A 28 2.53 -3.57 11.53
C GLY A 28 4.01 -3.46 11.18
N LEU A 29 4.78 -2.68 11.96
CA LEU A 29 6.23 -2.53 11.78
C LEU A 29 7.00 -3.75 12.28
N HIS A 30 6.62 -4.33 13.43
CA HIS A 30 7.34 -5.45 14.05
C HIS A 30 6.95 -6.81 13.48
N TYR A 31 5.67 -7.02 13.16
CA TYR A 31 5.13 -8.32 12.73
C TYR A 31 4.61 -8.33 11.29
N ALA A 32 4.85 -7.24 10.54
CA ALA A 32 4.41 -7.07 9.16
C ALA A 32 2.89 -7.26 8.95
N SER A 33 2.08 -7.00 10.00
CA SER A 33 0.62 -7.08 9.96
C SER A 33 0.03 -5.88 9.22
N SER A 34 0.29 -5.83 7.94
CA SER A 34 -0.20 -4.79 7.04
C SER A 34 -0.44 -5.32 5.62
N VAL A 35 -1.38 -4.69 4.94
CA VAL A 35 -1.69 -4.93 3.53
C VAL A 35 -1.69 -3.59 2.79
N PHE A 36 -1.44 -3.63 1.48
CA PHE A 36 -1.36 -2.40 0.71
C PHE A 36 -1.76 -2.61 -0.74
N GLU A 37 -2.07 -1.52 -1.42
CA GLU A 37 -2.23 -1.51 -2.87
C GLU A 37 -1.21 -0.61 -3.56
N GLY A 38 -1.12 -0.77 -4.85
CA GLY A 38 -0.34 0.10 -5.72
C GLY A 38 -1.17 0.39 -6.95
N GLU A 39 -1.58 1.63 -7.10
CA GLU A 39 -2.50 2.08 -8.13
C GLU A 39 -1.87 3.21 -8.94
N ARG A 40 -2.39 3.43 -10.13
CA ARG A 40 -1.98 4.54 -10.99
C ARG A 40 -3.20 5.33 -11.44
N SER A 41 -3.08 6.65 -11.40
CA SER A 41 -3.98 7.53 -12.12
C SER A 41 -3.35 7.98 -13.44
N TYR A 42 -4.21 8.21 -14.42
CA TYR A 42 -3.87 8.74 -15.73
C TYR A 42 -4.91 9.80 -16.07
N SER A 43 -4.46 11.03 -16.28
CA SER A 43 -5.36 12.19 -16.53
C SER A 43 -6.49 12.28 -15.49
N GLY A 44 -6.14 12.15 -14.21
CA GLY A 44 -7.08 12.23 -13.08
C GLY A 44 -7.99 10.99 -12.89
N LYS A 45 -7.85 9.94 -13.69
CA LYS A 45 -8.63 8.70 -13.56
C LYS A 45 -7.78 7.57 -12.98
N ILE A 46 -8.17 7.03 -11.83
CA ILE A 46 -7.50 5.89 -11.21
C ILE A 46 -7.89 4.62 -11.96
N PHE A 47 -6.90 3.92 -12.49
CA PHE A 47 -7.13 2.68 -13.22
C PHE A 47 -7.61 1.58 -12.26
N LYS A 48 -8.78 1.01 -12.53
CA LYS A 48 -9.36 -0.11 -11.78
C LYS A 48 -9.42 0.10 -10.25
N VAL A 49 -9.75 1.32 -9.82
CA VAL A 49 -9.79 1.69 -8.40
C VAL A 49 -10.66 0.75 -7.56
N ARG A 50 -11.85 0.38 -8.06
CA ARG A 50 -12.76 -0.51 -7.33
C ARG A 50 -12.16 -1.89 -7.13
N GLU A 51 -11.62 -2.50 -8.17
CA GLU A 51 -11.00 -3.83 -8.09
C GLU A 51 -9.75 -3.82 -7.19
N HIS A 52 -8.97 -2.74 -7.18
CA HIS A 52 -7.85 -2.56 -6.25
C HIS A 52 -8.35 -2.43 -4.82
N THR A 53 -9.36 -1.61 -4.57
CA THR A 53 -9.93 -1.44 -3.23
C THR A 53 -10.55 -2.75 -2.71
N GLU A 54 -11.33 -3.46 -3.54
CA GLU A 54 -11.87 -4.79 -3.18
C GLU A 54 -10.75 -5.79 -2.83
N ARG A 55 -9.63 -5.76 -3.56
CA ARG A 55 -8.47 -6.60 -3.23
C ARG A 55 -7.78 -6.15 -1.94
N LEU A 56 -7.72 -4.85 -1.64
CA LEU A 56 -7.22 -4.34 -0.36
C LEU A 56 -8.04 -4.92 0.81
N PHE A 57 -9.37 -4.87 0.69
CA PHE A 57 -10.29 -5.44 1.70
C PHE A 57 -10.12 -6.96 1.83
N SER A 58 -10.08 -7.69 0.71
CA SER A 58 -9.84 -9.14 0.71
C SER A 58 -8.48 -9.50 1.34
N SER A 59 -7.45 -8.69 1.09
CA SER A 59 -6.13 -8.88 1.70
C SER A 59 -6.14 -8.57 3.20
N ALA A 60 -6.88 -7.54 3.63
CA ALA A 60 -7.05 -7.17 5.03
C ALA A 60 -7.78 -8.26 5.81
N ASP A 61 -8.88 -8.79 5.24
CA ASP A 61 -9.66 -9.88 5.81
C ASP A 61 -8.81 -11.15 6.03
N ALA A 62 -7.94 -11.48 5.07
CA ALA A 62 -7.02 -12.60 5.17
C ALA A 62 -5.98 -12.48 6.32
N LEU A 63 -5.76 -11.28 6.86
CA LEU A 63 -4.90 -10.98 8.00
C LEU A 63 -5.70 -10.56 9.25
N ASP A 64 -7.01 -10.75 9.26
CA ASP A 64 -7.90 -10.31 10.33
C ASP A 64 -7.75 -8.80 10.67
N LEU A 65 -7.62 -7.99 9.62
CA LEU A 65 -7.59 -6.53 9.72
C LEU A 65 -8.95 -5.97 9.28
N LYS A 66 -9.75 -5.50 10.21
CA LYS A 66 -11.06 -4.90 9.91
C LYS A 66 -10.88 -3.42 9.58
N ILE A 67 -10.94 -3.09 8.30
CA ILE A 67 -10.85 -1.70 7.82
C ILE A 67 -12.04 -0.91 8.37
N PRO A 68 -11.83 0.23 9.09
CA PRO A 68 -12.92 0.98 9.70
C PRO A 68 -13.68 1.91 8.72
N PHE A 69 -13.47 1.72 7.41
CA PHE A 69 -14.07 2.49 6.32
C PHE A 69 -14.74 1.56 5.31
N SER A 70 -15.71 2.07 4.57
CA SER A 70 -16.29 1.34 3.44
C SER A 70 -15.41 1.40 2.19
N ILE A 71 -15.65 0.50 1.23
CA ILE A 71 -15.00 0.51 -0.09
C ILE A 71 -15.19 1.87 -0.77
N ASP A 72 -16.40 2.41 -0.75
CA ASP A 72 -16.71 3.69 -1.41
C ASP A 72 -15.99 4.86 -0.73
N GLN A 73 -15.88 4.87 0.61
CA GLN A 73 -15.09 5.88 1.33
C GLN A 73 -13.60 5.85 0.95
N ILE A 74 -13.01 4.68 0.77
CA ILE A 74 -11.60 4.54 0.32
C ILE A 74 -11.44 5.02 -1.12
N ILE A 75 -12.41 4.72 -2.00
CA ILE A 75 -12.40 5.20 -3.39
C ILE A 75 -12.50 6.73 -3.43
N ASP A 76 -13.45 7.31 -2.69
CA ASP A 76 -13.64 8.76 -2.63
C ASP A 76 -12.38 9.46 -2.07
N ALA A 77 -11.80 8.92 -0.98
CA ALA A 77 -10.57 9.41 -0.40
C ALA A 77 -9.38 9.33 -1.39
N SER A 78 -9.32 8.28 -2.23
CA SER A 78 -8.29 8.14 -3.25
C SER A 78 -8.39 9.24 -4.32
N TYR A 79 -9.60 9.54 -4.80
CA TYR A 79 -9.80 10.63 -5.75
C TYR A 79 -9.56 12.01 -5.13
N GLU A 80 -10.02 12.25 -3.90
CA GLU A 80 -9.77 13.51 -3.21
C GLU A 80 -8.28 13.70 -2.91
N SER A 81 -7.54 12.63 -2.61
CA SER A 81 -6.08 12.67 -2.45
C SER A 81 -5.37 13.18 -3.69
N ILE A 82 -5.75 12.73 -4.89
CA ILE A 82 -5.19 13.21 -6.16
C ILE A 82 -5.51 14.70 -6.34
N LYS A 83 -6.75 15.08 -6.14
CA LYS A 83 -7.25 16.44 -6.33
C LYS A 83 -6.56 17.45 -5.39
N LEU A 84 -6.49 17.14 -4.09
CA LEU A 84 -5.89 18.03 -3.09
C LEU A 84 -4.37 18.19 -3.26
N ASN A 85 -3.71 17.19 -3.87
CA ASN A 85 -2.29 17.28 -4.21
C ASN A 85 -2.03 17.84 -5.63
N ASN A 86 -3.07 18.29 -6.34
CA ASN A 86 -2.99 18.83 -7.71
C ASN A 86 -2.28 17.88 -8.69
N LEU A 87 -2.58 16.57 -8.60
CA LEU A 87 -1.98 15.54 -9.43
C LEU A 87 -3.00 15.00 -10.43
N GLU A 88 -2.54 14.67 -11.63
CA GLU A 88 -3.34 13.96 -12.66
C GLU A 88 -2.75 12.56 -12.92
N ASP A 89 -1.45 12.50 -13.18
CA ASP A 89 -0.69 11.26 -13.37
C ASP A 89 0.09 10.95 -12.09
N ALA A 90 -0.42 10.04 -11.30
CA ALA A 90 0.10 9.77 -9.98
C ALA A 90 0.17 8.25 -9.67
N TYR A 91 1.03 7.92 -8.74
CA TYR A 91 1.00 6.65 -8.04
C TYR A 91 0.27 6.83 -6.72
N LEU A 92 -0.61 5.88 -6.39
CA LEU A 92 -1.33 5.83 -5.13
C LEU A 92 -0.88 4.61 -4.33
N ARG A 93 -0.74 4.80 -3.03
CA ARG A 93 -0.40 3.76 -2.07
C ARG A 93 -1.41 3.73 -0.93
N PRO A 94 -2.57 3.08 -1.13
CA PRO A 94 -3.41 2.69 -0.01
C PRO A 94 -2.69 1.64 0.84
N ILE A 95 -2.74 1.82 2.16
CA ILE A 95 -2.15 0.90 3.14
C ILE A 95 -3.05 0.77 4.35
N VAL A 96 -3.18 -0.45 4.87
CA VAL A 96 -3.90 -0.77 6.10
C VAL A 96 -2.97 -1.55 7.00
N TRP A 97 -2.93 -1.22 8.29
CA TRP A 97 -2.04 -1.89 9.24
C TRP A 97 -2.63 -1.97 10.65
N ARG A 98 -2.16 -2.94 11.41
CA ARG A 98 -2.46 -3.07 12.83
C ARG A 98 -1.60 -2.08 13.63
N GLY A 99 -2.22 -1.29 14.50
CA GLY A 99 -1.61 -0.20 15.26
C GLY A 99 -0.73 -0.64 16.41
N SER A 100 -0.59 0.24 17.40
CA SER A 100 0.34 0.05 18.52
C SER A 100 -0.18 -1.01 19.50
N GLU A 101 0.42 -2.18 19.44
CA GLU A 101 0.26 -3.30 20.35
C GLU A 101 1.46 -4.24 20.13
N MET A 102 1.98 -4.86 21.19
CA MET A 102 3.16 -5.71 21.10
C MET A 102 2.88 -7.19 21.38
N GLY A 103 1.66 -7.55 21.76
CA GLY A 103 1.23 -8.96 21.81
C GLY A 103 1.14 -9.55 20.39
N VAL A 104 1.65 -10.76 20.17
CA VAL A 104 1.66 -11.40 18.85
C VAL A 104 0.26 -11.50 18.24
N SER A 105 -0.76 -11.82 19.03
CA SER A 105 -2.15 -11.93 18.54
C SER A 105 -2.87 -10.58 18.44
N ALA A 106 -2.59 -9.64 19.34
CA ALA A 106 -3.10 -8.26 19.35
C ALA A 106 -4.54 -8.05 18.77
N PRO A 107 -5.56 -8.78 19.27
CA PRO A 107 -6.89 -8.77 18.64
C PRO A 107 -7.60 -7.41 18.79
N ASP A 108 -7.30 -6.67 19.86
CA ASP A 108 -7.92 -5.40 20.21
C ASP A 108 -7.12 -4.18 19.71
N ALA A 109 -5.99 -4.42 19.04
CA ALA A 109 -5.20 -3.32 18.48
C ALA A 109 -5.98 -2.56 17.39
N PRO A 110 -5.92 -1.23 17.38
CA PRO A 110 -6.60 -0.45 16.34
C PRO A 110 -6.08 -0.81 14.95
N VAL A 111 -6.97 -0.76 13.97
CA VAL A 111 -6.60 -0.88 12.55
C VAL A 111 -6.62 0.51 11.93
N HIS A 112 -5.52 0.88 11.32
CA HIS A 112 -5.31 2.16 10.67
C HIS A 112 -5.32 2.03 9.16
N CYS A 113 -5.65 3.12 8.48
CA CYS A 113 -5.65 3.19 7.02
C CYS A 113 -5.09 4.53 6.56
N ALA A 114 -4.24 4.51 5.53
CA ALA A 114 -3.74 5.73 4.91
C ALA A 114 -3.65 5.59 3.39
N ILE A 115 -3.71 6.72 2.69
CA ILE A 115 -3.55 6.81 1.24
C ILE A 115 -2.54 7.93 0.96
N ALA A 116 -1.36 7.55 0.49
CA ALA A 116 -0.36 8.50 0.01
C ALA A 116 -0.39 8.55 -1.53
N VAL A 117 -0.26 9.75 -2.10
CA VAL A 117 -0.23 9.96 -3.56
C VAL A 117 0.96 10.81 -3.95
N TRP A 118 1.62 10.47 -5.06
CA TRP A 118 2.76 11.25 -5.55
C TRP A 118 3.02 10.98 -7.03
N GLU A 119 3.69 11.90 -7.69
CA GLU A 119 4.23 11.66 -9.02
C GLU A 119 5.27 10.54 -8.98
N TRP A 120 5.09 9.57 -9.87
CA TRP A 120 6.07 8.51 -10.05
C TRP A 120 6.34 8.34 -11.54
N PRO A 121 7.54 8.63 -12.00
CA PRO A 121 7.90 8.45 -13.40
C PRO A 121 7.83 6.98 -13.81
N SER A 122 7.78 6.73 -15.10
CA SER A 122 7.95 5.37 -15.62
C SER A 122 9.29 4.78 -15.16
N TYR A 123 9.31 3.49 -14.84
CA TYR A 123 10.53 2.75 -14.50
C TYR A 123 11.49 2.65 -15.69
N PHE A 124 10.98 2.80 -16.91
CA PHE A 124 11.72 2.60 -18.15
C PHE A 124 11.47 3.75 -19.11
N THR A 125 12.50 4.15 -19.83
CA THR A 125 12.38 5.05 -20.98
C THR A 125 11.62 4.36 -22.13
N PRO A 126 11.04 5.13 -23.07
CA PRO A 126 10.42 4.54 -24.26
C PRO A 126 11.36 3.59 -25.02
N GLU A 127 12.64 3.93 -25.12
CA GLU A 127 13.66 3.11 -25.79
C GLU A 127 13.92 1.77 -25.04
N GLU A 128 13.94 1.83 -23.70
CA GLU A 128 14.11 0.62 -22.86
C GLU A 128 12.90 -0.29 -22.95
N ILE A 129 11.68 0.28 -23.04
CA ILE A 129 10.45 -0.49 -23.24
C ILE A 129 10.52 -1.27 -24.54
N LEU A 130 11.00 -0.64 -25.62
CA LEU A 130 11.14 -1.30 -26.94
C LEU A 130 12.22 -2.39 -26.95
N LYS A 131 13.31 -2.21 -26.22
CA LYS A 131 14.41 -3.20 -26.12
C LYS A 131 14.07 -4.37 -25.20
N GLY A 132 13.11 -4.20 -24.29
CA GLY A 132 12.83 -5.15 -23.23
C GLY A 132 13.89 -5.14 -22.12
N ILE A 133 13.73 -6.02 -21.13
CA ILE A 133 14.62 -6.12 -19.97
C ILE A 133 15.26 -7.50 -19.87
N LYS A 134 16.45 -7.55 -19.27
CA LYS A 134 17.07 -8.82 -18.90
C LYS A 134 16.46 -9.33 -17.61
N VAL A 135 16.15 -10.61 -17.57
CA VAL A 135 15.60 -11.28 -16.37
C VAL A 135 16.45 -12.50 -16.03
N THR A 136 16.42 -12.87 -14.74
CA THR A 136 17.01 -14.11 -14.22
C THR A 136 16.04 -14.79 -13.28
N LEU A 137 16.25 -16.06 -13.01
CA LEU A 137 15.49 -16.78 -12.00
C LEU A 137 16.11 -16.53 -10.62
N SER A 138 15.29 -16.08 -9.68
CA SER A 138 15.73 -15.90 -8.29
C SER A 138 15.80 -17.26 -7.57
N GLU A 139 16.78 -17.42 -6.68
CA GLU A 139 16.86 -18.54 -5.75
C GLU A 139 15.82 -18.43 -4.64
N TRP A 140 15.41 -17.20 -4.30
CA TRP A 140 14.36 -16.92 -3.34
C TRP A 140 12.98 -17.26 -3.91
N LYS A 141 12.22 -18.05 -3.17
CA LYS A 141 10.88 -18.49 -3.57
C LYS A 141 9.81 -17.84 -2.68
N ARG A 142 8.67 -17.51 -3.26
CA ARG A 142 7.52 -17.09 -2.47
C ARG A 142 7.08 -18.23 -1.53
N PRO A 143 6.61 -17.89 -0.30
CA PRO A 143 6.07 -18.89 0.62
C PRO A 143 4.94 -19.69 0.00
N SER A 144 4.83 -20.95 0.38
CA SER A 144 3.71 -21.81 0.01
C SER A 144 2.39 -21.31 0.62
N PRO A 145 1.24 -21.54 -0.03
CA PRO A 145 -0.09 -21.25 0.55
C PRO A 145 -0.35 -21.95 1.91
N GLU A 146 0.39 -23.01 2.22
CA GLU A 146 0.30 -23.74 3.48
C GLU A 146 1.01 -23.01 4.64
N THR A 147 1.86 -22.02 4.34
CA THR A 147 2.67 -21.32 5.34
C THR A 147 2.15 -19.91 5.65
N ILE A 148 1.51 -19.25 4.69
CA ILE A 148 1.03 -17.88 4.80
C ILE A 148 -0.06 -17.62 3.74
N PRO A 149 -1.03 -16.72 3.95
CA PRO A 149 -2.07 -16.41 2.96
C PRO A 149 -1.50 -15.70 1.72
N CYS A 150 -0.90 -16.46 0.80
CA CYS A 150 -0.19 -15.97 -0.39
C CYS A 150 -1.04 -15.14 -1.36
N LYS A 151 -2.38 -15.21 -1.27
CA LYS A 151 -3.30 -14.41 -2.09
C LYS A 151 -3.41 -12.97 -1.60
N ALA A 152 -3.12 -12.72 -0.32
CA ALA A 152 -3.13 -11.37 0.24
C ALA A 152 -1.95 -10.54 -0.31
N LYS A 153 -2.20 -9.26 -0.57
CA LYS A 153 -1.13 -8.29 -0.87
C LYS A 153 -0.58 -7.74 0.46
N ALA A 154 0.04 -8.63 1.23
CA ALA A 154 0.55 -8.38 2.57
C ALA A 154 2.03 -7.97 2.57
N ALA A 155 2.42 -7.03 3.44
CA ALA A 155 3.79 -6.51 3.51
C ALA A 155 4.82 -7.61 3.77
N GLY A 156 4.53 -8.56 4.66
CA GLY A 156 5.42 -9.67 4.98
C GLY A 156 5.80 -10.56 3.78
N LEU A 157 4.96 -10.59 2.74
CA LEU A 157 5.25 -11.33 1.50
C LEU A 157 6.27 -10.62 0.58
N TYR A 158 6.56 -9.35 0.83
CA TYR A 158 7.44 -8.55 -0.03
C TYR A 158 8.91 -8.60 0.35
N MET A 159 9.27 -9.13 1.53
CA MET A 159 10.66 -9.37 1.90
C MET A 159 11.37 -10.25 0.85
N ILE A 160 10.71 -11.28 0.37
CA ILE A 160 11.23 -12.16 -0.68
C ILE A 160 11.51 -11.39 -1.98
N CYS A 161 10.63 -10.44 -2.35
CA CYS A 161 10.83 -9.60 -3.53
C CYS A 161 12.04 -8.67 -3.37
N THR A 162 12.26 -8.15 -2.15
CA THR A 162 13.43 -7.33 -1.83
C THR A 162 14.73 -8.13 -1.97
N LEU A 163 14.78 -9.30 -1.35
CA LEU A 163 15.95 -10.20 -1.42
C LEU A 163 16.23 -10.67 -2.85
N ALA A 164 15.17 -10.96 -3.61
CA ALA A 164 15.31 -11.40 -5.01
C ALA A 164 15.83 -10.29 -5.96
N LYS A 165 15.81 -9.03 -5.53
CA LYS A 165 16.31 -7.89 -6.30
C LYS A 165 17.75 -7.48 -5.95
N GLN A 166 18.28 -7.96 -4.88
CA GLN A 166 19.68 -7.75 -4.47
C GLN A 166 20.62 -8.69 -5.22
#